data_5621f7619da7f4bda1fe63160b23b9e4
#
_entry.id   5621f7619da7f4bda1fe63160b23b9e4
#
_cell.length_a   1.000
_cell.length_b   1.000
_cell.length_c   1.000
_cell.angle_alpha   90.00
_cell.angle_beta   90.00
_cell.angle_gamma   90.00
#
_symmetry.space_group_name_H-M   'P 1'
#
loop_
_entity.id
_entity.type
_entity.pdbx_description
1 polymer ?
#
loop_
_entity_poly.entity_id
_entity_poly.type
_entity_poly.pdbx_seq_one_letter_code
_entity_poly.pdbx_strand_id
1 'polypeptide(L)'
;MRIAVYSGSFNPLHIGHLAILRLLVERYDGVYLIVSPQNPFKDASGNATAADRLQAAREAVARHPELGGKVRVDDIELGMEPPHYTVRTLRALREREPSNGFTLAIGADNLESMPRWREHEVILREFGVTVFPRKGYHRGRLKARLLREDPSYRIELLKAPLVTISSTEIREALASGQDASRWLM
;
A
#
# COMPACT_ATOMS: atom_id res chain seq x y z
N MET A 1 0.07 -15.42 -12.11
CA MET A 1 -0.42 -14.03 -12.31
C MET A 1 0.58 -13.05 -11.71
N ARG A 2 0.63 -11.81 -12.21
CA ARG A 2 1.40 -10.73 -11.59
C ARG A 2 0.48 -9.94 -10.66
N ILE A 3 0.79 -9.95 -9.37
CA ILE A 3 -0.04 -9.34 -8.32
C ILE A 3 0.69 -8.14 -7.70
N ALA A 4 0.06 -6.98 -7.71
CA ALA A 4 0.54 -5.85 -6.93
C ALA A 4 0.05 -5.99 -5.47
N VAL A 5 0.95 -5.81 -4.52
CA VAL A 5 0.63 -5.80 -3.08
C VAL A 5 0.66 -4.36 -2.59
N TYR A 6 -0.49 -3.83 -2.22
CA TYR A 6 -0.63 -2.47 -1.70
C TYR A 6 -1.06 -2.52 -0.24
N SER A 7 -0.14 -2.28 0.66
CA SER A 7 -0.35 -2.39 2.10
C SER A 7 -0.46 -1.02 2.79
N GLY A 8 -1.33 -0.93 3.76
CA GLY A 8 -1.53 0.27 4.55
C GLY A 8 -2.57 0.11 5.66
N SER A 9 -2.67 1.11 6.53
CA SER A 9 -3.72 1.14 7.56
C SER A 9 -5.10 1.45 6.98
N PHE A 10 -5.17 2.19 5.87
CA PHE A 10 -6.40 2.57 5.16
C PHE A 10 -7.51 3.07 6.12
N ASN A 11 -7.22 4.09 6.86
CA ASN A 11 -8.11 4.65 7.88
C ASN A 11 -8.43 6.14 7.63
N PRO A 12 -9.38 6.45 6.74
CA PRO A 12 -10.06 5.58 5.78
C PRO A 12 -9.32 5.45 4.43
N LEU A 13 -9.84 4.59 3.55
CA LEU A 13 -9.55 4.67 2.11
C LEU A 13 -10.13 5.97 1.54
N HIS A 14 -9.40 6.56 0.60
CA HIS A 14 -9.77 7.85 0.00
C HIS A 14 -9.43 7.90 -1.50
N ILE A 15 -9.89 8.95 -2.18
CA ILE A 15 -9.71 9.13 -3.63
C ILE A 15 -8.26 9.01 -4.10
N GLY A 16 -7.29 9.31 -3.25
CA GLY A 16 -5.87 9.10 -3.54
C GLY A 16 -5.50 7.63 -3.64
N HIS A 17 -6.03 6.80 -2.76
CA HIS A 17 -5.85 5.34 -2.84
C HIS A 17 -6.55 4.78 -4.07
N LEU A 18 -7.77 5.28 -4.39
CA LEU A 18 -8.50 4.89 -5.58
C LEU A 18 -7.72 5.18 -6.87
N ALA A 19 -7.11 6.37 -6.97
CA ALA A 19 -6.29 6.73 -8.13
C ALA A 19 -5.12 5.76 -8.32
N ILE A 20 -4.47 5.33 -7.23
CA ILE A 20 -3.40 4.32 -7.28
C ILE A 20 -3.96 2.94 -7.67
N LEU A 21 -5.07 2.51 -7.07
CA LEU A 21 -5.69 1.23 -7.39
C LEU A 21 -6.07 1.13 -8.88
N ARG A 22 -6.66 2.17 -9.47
CA ARG A 22 -6.98 2.23 -10.91
C ARG A 22 -5.74 1.98 -11.79
N LEU A 23 -4.62 2.60 -11.46
CA LEU A 23 -3.37 2.40 -12.20
C LEU A 23 -2.77 1.01 -11.99
N LEU A 24 -2.91 0.44 -10.80
CA LEU A 24 -2.40 -0.89 -10.52
C LEU A 24 -3.21 -1.98 -11.25
N VAL A 25 -4.54 -1.86 -11.33
CA VAL A 25 -5.38 -2.84 -12.05
C VAL A 25 -5.19 -2.80 -13.58
N GLU A 26 -4.66 -1.70 -14.13
CA GLU A 26 -4.26 -1.61 -15.54
C GLU A 26 -2.93 -2.34 -15.83
N ARG A 27 -2.04 -2.44 -14.84
CA ARG A 27 -0.67 -2.97 -15.00
C ARG A 27 -0.47 -4.38 -14.52
N TYR A 28 -1.29 -4.80 -13.56
CA TYR A 28 -1.21 -6.10 -12.89
C TYR A 28 -2.47 -6.92 -13.16
N ASP A 29 -2.32 -8.23 -13.07
CA ASP A 29 -3.45 -9.15 -13.25
C ASP A 29 -4.41 -9.09 -12.06
N GLY A 30 -3.87 -8.73 -10.87
CA GLY A 30 -4.62 -8.49 -9.65
C GLY A 30 -3.89 -7.54 -8.70
N VAL A 31 -4.63 -7.01 -7.73
CA VAL A 31 -4.11 -6.15 -6.66
C VAL A 31 -4.58 -6.69 -5.32
N TYR A 32 -3.67 -6.96 -4.42
CA TYR A 32 -3.98 -7.30 -3.04
C TYR A 32 -3.82 -6.06 -2.16
N LEU A 33 -4.95 -5.57 -1.67
CA LEU A 33 -5.02 -4.46 -0.73
C LEU A 33 -4.93 -5.03 0.68
N ILE A 34 -3.73 -4.95 1.28
CA ILE A 34 -3.46 -5.53 2.60
C ILE A 34 -3.78 -4.50 3.67
N VAL A 35 -4.80 -4.76 4.46
CA VAL A 35 -5.14 -3.94 5.63
C VAL A 35 -4.22 -4.34 6.78
N SER A 36 -3.26 -3.48 7.11
CA SER A 36 -2.31 -3.74 8.18
C SER A 36 -2.95 -3.54 9.56
N PRO A 37 -2.57 -4.34 10.56
CA PRO A 37 -2.86 -4.05 11.96
C PRO A 37 -2.38 -2.66 12.33
N GLN A 38 -2.90 -2.10 13.43
CA GLN A 38 -2.53 -0.77 13.86
C GLN A 38 -1.03 -0.67 14.10
N ASN A 39 -0.39 0.37 13.56
CA ASN A 39 0.99 0.68 13.87
C ASN A 39 1.10 0.97 15.37
N PRO A 40 1.91 0.23 16.15
CA PRO A 40 2.03 0.41 17.60
C PRO A 40 2.53 1.82 18.01
N PHE A 41 3.08 2.59 17.06
CA PHE A 41 3.52 3.98 17.26
C PHE A 41 2.44 5.04 16.99
N LYS A 42 1.21 4.63 16.61
CA LYS A 42 0.07 5.54 16.45
C LYS A 42 -0.91 5.32 17.60
N ASP A 43 -1.18 6.39 18.36
CA ASP A 43 -2.09 6.38 19.51
C ASP A 43 -3.42 5.66 19.23
N ALA A 44 -3.80 4.80 20.16
CA ALA A 44 -5.00 3.97 20.08
C ALA A 44 -6.30 4.74 20.35
N SER A 45 -6.24 6.03 20.69
CA SER A 45 -7.41 6.83 21.06
C SER A 45 -8.26 7.18 19.83
N GLY A 46 -9.44 6.58 19.73
CA GLY A 46 -10.49 6.93 18.76
C GLY A 46 -10.34 6.37 17.35
N ASN A 47 -9.44 5.42 17.12
CA ASN A 47 -9.24 4.81 15.81
C ASN A 47 -10.08 3.54 15.64
N ALA A 48 -10.64 3.36 14.43
CA ALA A 48 -11.30 2.13 14.02
C ALA A 48 -10.40 0.90 14.21
N THR A 49 -10.95 -0.21 14.66
CA THR A 49 -10.20 -1.47 14.79
C THR A 49 -9.70 -1.95 13.44
N ALA A 50 -8.76 -2.89 13.43
CA ALA A 50 -8.29 -3.50 12.18
C ALA A 50 -9.45 -4.22 11.43
N ALA A 51 -10.36 -4.85 12.17
CA ALA A 51 -11.55 -5.49 11.60
C ALA A 51 -12.52 -4.47 10.98
N ASP A 52 -12.76 -3.33 11.65
CA ASP A 52 -13.60 -2.26 11.10
C ASP A 52 -13.00 -1.69 9.82
N ARG A 53 -11.69 -1.46 9.80
CA ARG A 53 -10.97 -0.94 8.63
C ARG A 53 -10.97 -1.94 7.47
N LEU A 54 -10.86 -3.22 7.76
CA LEU A 54 -10.96 -4.29 6.77
C LEU A 54 -12.34 -4.30 6.13
N GLN A 55 -13.39 -4.25 6.94
CA GLN A 55 -14.77 -4.23 6.45
C GLN A 55 -15.04 -2.97 5.62
N ALA A 56 -14.65 -1.81 6.12
CA ALA A 56 -14.78 -0.54 5.40
C ALA A 56 -14.01 -0.55 4.05
N ALA A 57 -12.84 -1.17 4.01
CA ALA A 57 -12.07 -1.32 2.77
C ALA A 57 -12.78 -2.24 1.76
N ARG A 58 -13.38 -3.34 2.21
CA ARG A 58 -14.19 -4.23 1.35
C ARG A 58 -15.39 -3.50 0.74
N GLU A 59 -16.11 -2.76 1.56
CA GLU A 59 -17.26 -1.96 1.11
C GLU A 59 -16.84 -0.85 0.14
N ALA A 60 -15.72 -0.16 0.44
CA ALA A 60 -15.18 0.87 -0.45
C ALA A 60 -14.83 0.28 -1.83
N VAL A 61 -14.07 -0.81 -1.89
CA VAL A 61 -13.73 -1.48 -3.15
C VAL A 61 -14.96 -1.95 -3.91
N ALA A 62 -15.99 -2.47 -3.22
CA ALA A 62 -17.22 -2.94 -3.84
C ALA A 62 -18.03 -1.82 -4.53
N ARG A 63 -17.88 -0.56 -4.07
CA ARG A 63 -18.52 0.60 -4.71
C ARG A 63 -17.86 1.05 -6.02
N HIS A 64 -16.72 0.44 -6.40
CA HIS A 64 -15.92 0.82 -7.56
C HIS A 64 -15.82 -0.30 -8.60
N PRO A 65 -16.90 -0.54 -9.41
CA PRO A 65 -16.91 -1.60 -10.41
C PRO A 65 -15.86 -1.39 -11.52
N GLU A 66 -15.36 -0.17 -11.70
CA GLU A 66 -14.28 0.14 -12.62
C GLU A 66 -12.95 -0.51 -12.25
N LEU A 67 -12.80 -1.01 -11.03
CA LEU A 67 -11.64 -1.82 -10.63
C LEU A 67 -11.69 -3.25 -11.19
N GLY A 68 -12.78 -3.58 -11.92
CA GLY A 68 -12.92 -4.81 -12.70
C GLY A 68 -12.82 -6.10 -11.91
N GLY A 69 -13.16 -6.08 -10.61
CA GLY A 69 -13.03 -7.23 -9.72
C GLY A 69 -11.58 -7.69 -9.46
N LYS A 70 -10.59 -6.92 -9.90
CA LYS A 70 -9.16 -7.27 -9.75
C LYS A 70 -8.58 -6.93 -8.37
N VAL A 71 -9.28 -6.12 -7.56
CA VAL A 71 -8.81 -5.75 -6.23
C VAL A 71 -9.39 -6.70 -5.18
N ARG A 72 -8.51 -7.42 -4.50
CA ARG A 72 -8.84 -8.26 -3.34
C ARG A 72 -8.39 -7.55 -2.07
N VAL A 73 -9.31 -7.27 -1.17
CA VAL A 73 -8.96 -6.81 0.19
C VAL A 73 -8.59 -8.02 1.02
N ASP A 74 -7.34 -8.06 1.47
CA ASP A 74 -6.73 -9.24 2.10
C ASP A 74 -6.39 -8.96 3.56
N ASP A 75 -6.67 -9.92 4.42
CA ASP A 75 -6.54 -9.87 5.87
C ASP A 75 -5.32 -10.66 6.39
N ILE A 76 -4.41 -11.06 5.52
CA ILE A 76 -3.30 -11.94 5.87
C ILE A 76 -2.52 -11.45 7.10
N GLU A 77 -2.28 -10.14 7.23
CA GLU A 77 -1.54 -9.59 8.36
C GLU A 77 -2.32 -9.64 9.68
N LEU A 78 -3.66 -9.70 9.64
CA LEU A 78 -4.48 -9.84 10.86
C LEU A 78 -4.34 -11.21 11.50
N GLY A 79 -4.00 -12.23 10.71
CA GLY A 79 -3.74 -13.59 11.18
C GLY A 79 -2.26 -13.88 11.49
N MET A 80 -1.38 -12.90 11.30
CA MET A 80 0.06 -13.07 11.54
C MET A 80 0.46 -12.55 12.92
N GLU A 81 1.37 -13.27 13.58
CA GLU A 81 1.99 -12.78 14.80
C GLU A 81 2.91 -11.58 14.52
N PRO A 82 2.85 -10.52 15.37
CA PRO A 82 3.77 -9.38 15.23
C PRO A 82 5.24 -9.82 15.44
N PRO A 83 6.22 -9.06 14.92
CA PRO A 83 6.07 -7.81 14.19
C PRO A 83 5.71 -8.04 12.70
N HIS A 84 4.84 -7.15 12.18
CA HIS A 84 4.35 -7.22 10.79
C HIS A 84 5.36 -6.57 9.83
N TYR A 85 6.52 -7.20 9.64
CA TYR A 85 7.48 -6.76 8.63
C TYR A 85 6.98 -7.09 7.23
N THR A 86 7.08 -6.15 6.31
CA THR A 86 6.61 -6.31 4.92
C THR A 86 7.19 -7.56 4.23
N VAL A 87 8.46 -7.87 4.48
CA VAL A 87 9.09 -9.08 3.91
C VAL A 87 8.39 -10.37 4.37
N ARG A 88 7.91 -10.42 5.62
CA ARG A 88 7.16 -11.58 6.13
C ARG A 88 5.80 -11.72 5.45
N THR A 89 5.11 -10.60 5.25
CA THR A 89 3.83 -10.56 4.51
C THR A 89 4.01 -11.06 3.09
N LEU A 90 5.02 -10.57 2.38
CA LEU A 90 5.32 -10.99 1.00
C LEU A 90 5.70 -12.48 0.92
N ARG A 91 6.47 -12.99 1.87
CA ARG A 91 6.78 -14.44 1.94
C ARG A 91 5.53 -15.27 2.22
N ALA A 92 4.68 -14.86 3.14
CA ALA A 92 3.42 -15.55 3.44
C ALA A 92 2.47 -15.58 2.23
N LEU A 93 2.38 -14.48 1.48
CA LEU A 93 1.62 -14.44 0.23
C LEU A 93 2.19 -15.42 -0.81
N ARG A 94 3.51 -15.44 -0.99
CA ARG A 94 4.20 -16.35 -1.93
C ARG A 94 4.03 -17.82 -1.51
N GLU A 95 4.08 -18.11 -0.23
CA GLU A 95 3.83 -19.46 0.28
C GLU A 95 2.39 -19.90 0.07
N ARG A 96 1.42 -19.01 0.33
CA ARG A 96 0.00 -19.27 0.12
C ARG A 96 -0.35 -19.47 -1.35
N GLU A 97 0.31 -18.76 -2.25
CA GLU A 97 0.01 -18.72 -3.68
C GLU A 97 1.31 -18.76 -4.53
N PRO A 98 2.02 -19.90 -4.57
CA PRO A 98 3.35 -19.98 -5.15
C PRO A 98 3.39 -19.80 -6.69
N SER A 99 2.27 -19.91 -7.37
CA SER A 99 2.16 -19.66 -8.82
C SER A 99 2.06 -18.18 -9.18
N ASN A 100 1.88 -17.29 -8.17
CA ASN A 100 1.78 -15.85 -8.38
C ASN A 100 3.13 -15.15 -8.16
N GLY A 101 3.41 -14.14 -8.99
CA GLY A 101 4.50 -13.19 -8.77
C GLY A 101 3.97 -11.95 -8.05
N PHE A 102 4.58 -11.60 -6.92
CA PHE A 102 4.17 -10.45 -6.10
C PHE A 102 5.15 -9.30 -6.26
N THR A 103 4.62 -8.08 -6.42
CA THR A 103 5.38 -6.82 -6.46
C THR A 103 4.77 -5.84 -5.46
N LEU A 104 5.59 -5.23 -4.63
CA LEU A 104 5.11 -4.30 -3.60
C LEU A 104 4.86 -2.91 -4.20
N ALA A 105 3.66 -2.36 -4.02
CA ALA A 105 3.32 -0.98 -4.42
C ALA A 105 3.49 -0.03 -3.23
N ILE A 106 4.37 0.96 -3.39
CA ILE A 106 4.73 1.91 -2.33
C ILE A 106 4.79 3.36 -2.83
N GLY A 107 4.63 4.30 -1.90
CA GLY A 107 4.94 5.70 -2.15
C GLY A 107 6.45 6.00 -2.15
N ALA A 108 6.83 7.13 -2.72
CA ALA A 108 8.23 7.58 -2.75
C ALA A 108 8.82 7.82 -1.35
N ASP A 109 8.02 8.17 -0.37
CA ASP A 109 8.37 8.29 1.05
C ASP A 109 8.83 6.94 1.63
N ASN A 110 8.13 5.86 1.29
CA ASN A 110 8.52 4.51 1.67
C ASN A 110 9.79 4.05 0.95
N LEU A 111 9.97 4.43 -0.32
CA LEU A 111 11.22 4.13 -1.03
C LEU A 111 12.43 4.80 -0.37
N GLU A 112 12.26 6.04 0.14
CA GLU A 112 13.32 6.73 0.89
C GLU A 112 13.68 6.02 2.18
N SER A 113 12.66 5.51 2.91
CA SER A 113 12.86 4.79 4.17
C SER A 113 13.24 3.31 3.99
N MET A 114 13.13 2.77 2.78
CA MET A 114 13.35 1.35 2.45
C MET A 114 14.65 0.77 3.01
N PRO A 115 15.83 1.47 2.99
CA PRO A 115 17.06 0.92 3.57
C PRO A 115 17.00 0.59 5.07
N ARG A 116 16.01 1.11 5.79
CA ARG A 116 15.78 0.82 7.21
C ARG A 116 14.80 -0.32 7.45
N TRP A 117 14.18 -0.86 6.39
CA TRP A 117 13.22 -1.94 6.50
C TRP A 117 13.92 -3.29 6.68
N ARG A 118 13.29 -4.15 7.45
CA ARG A 118 13.80 -5.50 7.68
C ARG A 118 13.95 -6.26 6.35
N GLU A 119 15.16 -6.73 6.06
CA GLU A 119 15.48 -7.48 4.84
C GLU A 119 15.04 -6.76 3.54
N HIS A 120 15.24 -5.45 3.47
CA HIS A 120 14.82 -4.65 2.30
C HIS A 120 15.47 -5.14 1.00
N GLU A 121 16.68 -5.70 1.05
CA GLU A 121 17.36 -6.29 -0.10
C GLU A 121 16.56 -7.45 -0.69
N VAL A 122 15.95 -8.28 0.16
CA VAL A 122 15.06 -9.38 -0.26
C VAL A 122 13.83 -8.83 -0.94
N ILE A 123 13.21 -7.78 -0.37
CA ILE A 123 12.05 -7.13 -0.98
C ILE A 123 12.42 -6.64 -2.39
N LEU A 124 13.53 -5.91 -2.52
CA LEU A 124 13.93 -5.29 -3.77
C LEU A 124 14.41 -6.30 -4.83
N ARG A 125 15.10 -7.38 -4.43
CA ARG A 125 15.61 -8.40 -5.36
C ARG A 125 14.55 -9.42 -5.76
N GLU A 126 13.83 -9.99 -4.79
CA GLU A 126 12.95 -11.13 -5.03
C GLU A 126 11.53 -10.71 -5.44
N PHE A 127 10.99 -9.64 -4.85
CA PHE A 127 9.63 -9.18 -5.14
C PHE A 127 9.62 -7.96 -6.07
N GLY A 128 10.53 -7.02 -5.85
CA GLY A 128 10.54 -5.73 -6.52
C GLY A 128 9.48 -4.78 -5.99
N VAL A 129 9.61 -3.51 -6.39
CA VAL A 129 8.68 -2.46 -5.98
C VAL A 129 8.21 -1.63 -7.17
N THR A 130 6.93 -1.22 -7.14
CA THR A 130 6.38 -0.18 -8.01
C THR A 130 6.08 1.06 -7.16
N VAL A 131 6.62 2.22 -7.58
CA VAL A 131 6.71 3.42 -6.74
C VAL A 131 5.87 4.54 -7.32
N PHE A 132 4.83 4.96 -6.60
CA PHE A 132 4.01 6.12 -6.96
C PHE A 132 4.54 7.40 -6.32
N PRO A 133 4.23 8.58 -6.93
CA PRO A 133 4.76 9.86 -6.47
C PRO A 133 4.21 10.26 -5.09
N ARG A 134 5.06 10.94 -4.34
CA ARG A 134 4.71 11.65 -3.11
C ARG A 134 5.31 13.05 -3.14
N LYS A 135 4.59 14.03 -2.61
CA LYS A 135 5.06 15.42 -2.52
C LYS A 135 6.36 15.48 -1.71
N GLY A 136 7.33 16.20 -2.22
CA GLY A 136 8.63 16.37 -1.55
C GLY A 136 9.67 15.29 -1.82
N TYR A 137 9.34 14.24 -2.58
CA TYR A 137 10.24 13.11 -2.84
C TYR A 137 10.60 12.98 -4.33
N HIS A 138 11.89 12.83 -4.63
CA HIS A 138 12.42 12.68 -5.98
C HIS A 138 12.69 11.21 -6.32
N ARG A 139 11.65 10.50 -6.76
CA ARG A 139 11.69 9.06 -7.08
C ARG A 139 12.86 8.62 -7.94
N GLY A 140 13.20 9.41 -8.98
CA GLY A 140 14.29 9.09 -9.87
C GLY A 140 15.65 9.09 -9.17
N ARG A 141 15.90 10.04 -8.27
CA ARG A 141 17.12 10.10 -7.46
C ARG A 141 17.20 8.96 -6.45
N LEU A 142 16.07 8.64 -5.80
CA LEU A 142 15.98 7.53 -4.85
C LEU A 142 16.25 6.19 -5.54
N LYS A 143 15.63 5.94 -6.69
CA LYS A 143 15.90 4.76 -7.51
C LYS A 143 17.36 4.69 -7.93
N ALA A 144 17.93 5.78 -8.46
CA ALA A 144 19.31 5.80 -8.90
C ALA A 144 20.30 5.53 -7.74
N ARG A 145 20.00 6.01 -6.54
CA ARG A 145 20.79 5.73 -5.33
C ARG A 145 20.80 4.24 -5.01
N LEU A 146 19.61 3.63 -4.91
CA LEU A 146 19.47 2.20 -4.58
C LEU A 146 20.09 1.31 -5.67
N LEU A 147 19.95 1.64 -6.95
CA LEU A 147 20.58 0.87 -8.04
C LEU A 147 22.11 0.99 -8.10
N ARG A 148 22.70 2.03 -7.49
CA ARG A 148 24.17 2.09 -7.30
C ARG A 148 24.62 1.18 -6.17
N GLU A 149 23.78 0.98 -5.14
CA GLU A 149 24.08 0.05 -4.05
C GLU A 149 24.00 -1.40 -4.56
N ASP A 150 22.95 -1.71 -5.32
CA ASP A 150 22.77 -3.01 -5.95
C ASP A 150 21.99 -2.89 -7.28
N PRO A 151 22.64 -3.10 -8.43
CA PRO A 151 21.99 -3.07 -9.74
C PRO A 151 20.90 -4.14 -9.96
N SER A 152 20.85 -5.18 -9.13
CA SER A 152 19.84 -6.24 -9.22
C SER A 152 18.49 -5.86 -8.62
N TYR A 153 18.37 -4.73 -7.94
CA TYR A 153 17.13 -4.25 -7.37
C TYR A 153 16.09 -3.93 -8.45
N ARG A 154 14.88 -4.43 -8.24
CA ARG A 154 13.76 -4.26 -9.17
C ARG A 154 12.88 -3.12 -8.70
N ILE A 155 13.09 -1.93 -9.27
CA ILE A 155 12.38 -0.69 -8.91
C ILE A 155 11.74 -0.10 -10.15
N GLU A 156 10.41 -0.12 -10.22
CA GLU A 156 9.63 0.51 -11.27
C GLU A 156 9.01 1.82 -10.76
N LEU A 157 9.00 2.88 -11.58
CA LEU A 157 8.36 4.15 -11.25
C LEU A 157 7.00 4.22 -11.93
N LEU A 158 5.92 4.18 -11.13
CA LEU A 158 4.55 4.29 -11.62
C LEU A 158 4.26 5.75 -12.02
N LYS A 159 3.81 5.97 -13.25
CA LYS A 159 3.29 7.27 -13.68
C LYS A 159 1.90 7.46 -13.08
N ALA A 160 1.81 8.20 -12.01
CA ALA A 160 0.58 8.48 -11.28
C ALA A 160 0.48 9.97 -10.98
N PRO A 161 -0.74 10.52 -10.85
CA PRO A 161 -0.91 11.88 -10.37
C PRO A 161 -0.39 12.02 -8.94
N LEU A 162 0.07 13.21 -8.60
CA LEU A 162 0.45 13.52 -7.22
C LEU A 162 -0.83 13.62 -6.37
N VAL A 163 -0.97 12.71 -5.42
CA VAL A 163 -2.08 12.75 -4.46
C VAL A 163 -1.66 13.59 -3.27
N THR A 164 -2.44 14.61 -2.95
CA THR A 164 -2.16 15.58 -1.88
C THR A 164 -2.96 15.33 -0.61
N ILE A 165 -4.06 14.59 -0.69
CA ILE A 165 -4.91 14.26 0.48
C ILE A 165 -4.33 13.07 1.26
N SER A 166 -4.46 13.10 2.59
CA SER A 166 -4.05 12.01 3.48
C SER A 166 -5.22 11.55 4.36
N SER A 167 -5.16 10.29 4.82
CA SER A 167 -6.14 9.78 5.79
C SER A 167 -6.16 10.56 7.09
N THR A 168 -5.03 11.15 7.50
CA THR A 168 -4.94 12.00 8.69
C THR A 168 -5.77 13.28 8.52
N GLU A 169 -5.59 13.99 7.40
CA GLU A 169 -6.38 15.20 7.10
C GLU A 169 -7.89 14.90 7.04
N ILE A 170 -8.26 13.75 6.49
CA ILE A 170 -9.68 13.33 6.46
C ILE A 170 -10.22 13.09 7.87
N ARG A 171 -9.47 12.37 8.73
CA ARG A 171 -9.89 12.14 10.12
C ARG A 171 -10.01 13.43 10.91
N GLU A 172 -9.09 14.38 10.73
CA GLU A 172 -9.12 15.70 11.36
C GLU A 172 -10.33 16.52 10.90
N ALA A 173 -10.64 16.50 9.60
CA ALA A 173 -11.83 17.14 9.04
C ALA A 173 -13.13 16.56 9.64
N LEU A 174 -13.25 15.23 9.68
CA LEU A 174 -14.41 14.55 10.27
C LEU A 174 -14.55 14.85 11.77
N ALA A 175 -13.45 14.84 12.53
CA ALA A 175 -13.44 15.15 13.95
C ALA A 175 -13.85 16.60 14.25
N SER A 176 -13.57 17.53 13.32
CA SER A 176 -14.01 18.95 13.42
C SER A 176 -15.41 19.21 12.87
N GLY A 177 -16.14 18.16 12.44
CA GLY A 177 -17.49 18.27 11.89
C GLY A 177 -17.55 18.79 10.45
N GLN A 178 -16.42 18.78 9.73
CA GLN A 178 -16.37 19.16 8.33
C GLN A 178 -16.81 18.00 7.43
N ASP A 179 -17.49 18.32 6.33
CA ASP A 179 -17.83 17.33 5.31
C ASP A 179 -16.59 16.89 4.53
N ALA A 180 -16.18 15.64 4.76
CA ALA A 180 -15.07 15.01 4.07
C ALA A 180 -15.53 14.00 3.00
N SER A 181 -16.84 13.87 2.74
CA SER A 181 -17.41 12.84 1.86
C SER A 181 -16.81 12.83 0.45
N ARG A 182 -16.48 14.01 -0.09
CA ARG A 182 -15.84 14.17 -1.41
C ARG A 182 -14.46 13.53 -1.53
N TRP A 183 -13.80 13.24 -0.41
CA TRP A 183 -12.47 12.63 -0.38
C TRP A 183 -12.51 11.12 -0.09
N LEU A 184 -13.65 10.60 0.34
CA LEU A 184 -13.80 9.18 0.62
C LEU A 184 -13.94 8.36 -0.67
N MET A 185 -13.46 7.12 -0.59
CA MET A 185 -13.58 6.11 -1.64
C MET A 185 -14.88 5.31 -1.45
#